data_2c2be2e3d9d6dddde23a92cbe6d3c306
#
_entry.id   2c2be2e3d9d6dddde23a92cbe6d3c306
#
_cell.length_a   1.000
_cell.length_b   1.000
_cell.length_c   1.000
_cell.angle_alpha   90.00
_cell.angle_beta   90.00
_cell.angle_gamma   90.00
#
_symmetry.space_group_name_H-M   'P 1'
#
loop_
_entity.id
_entity.type
_entity.pdbx_description
1 polymer ?
#
loop_
_entity_poly.entity_id
_entity_poly.type
_entity_poly.pdbx_seq_one_letter_code
_entity_poly.pdbx_strand_id
1 'polypeptide(L)'
;MKNLFFYFFLCVSFVSCHHEGYPSMVRYRYSEKKVVIEKELLTVLKLNSDTIPLKWKQYYKKFDFMNDNYVYFKKNPEEILRIGFIQFGSNWEENDYSELGMFLWFDGKKWYRDYEIDDKNKARIIKRLEKEILSKMKYKYEK
;
A
#
# COMPACT_ATOMS: atom_id res chain seq x y z
N MET A 1 -62.91 -10.35 -17.66
CA MET A 1 -61.53 -10.54 -18.13
C MET A 1 -60.64 -9.62 -17.31
N LYS A 2 -59.89 -10.18 -16.37
CA LYS A 2 -59.05 -9.40 -15.44
C LYS A 2 -57.63 -9.41 -15.98
N ASN A 3 -57.15 -8.24 -16.42
CA ASN A 3 -55.76 -8.09 -16.86
C ASN A 3 -54.88 -8.03 -15.63
N LEU A 4 -54.14 -9.10 -15.43
CA LEU A 4 -53.11 -9.21 -14.41
C LEU A 4 -51.85 -8.55 -14.96
N PHE A 5 -51.64 -7.26 -14.60
CA PHE A 5 -50.39 -6.58 -14.87
C PHE A 5 -49.32 -7.15 -13.93
N PHE A 6 -48.50 -8.01 -14.49
CA PHE A 6 -47.34 -8.58 -13.84
C PHE A 6 -46.26 -7.47 -13.83
N TYR A 7 -46.19 -6.70 -12.76
CA TYR A 7 -45.06 -5.81 -12.54
C TYR A 7 -43.81 -6.66 -12.22
N PHE A 8 -43.06 -6.93 -13.27
CA PHE A 8 -41.71 -7.47 -13.14
C PHE A 8 -40.85 -6.35 -12.60
N PHE A 9 -40.74 -6.30 -11.28
CA PHE A 9 -39.81 -5.40 -10.57
C PHE A 9 -38.41 -5.93 -10.83
N LEU A 10 -37.80 -5.43 -11.91
CA LEU A 10 -36.40 -5.69 -12.22
C LEU A 10 -35.57 -4.98 -11.15
N CYS A 11 -35.33 -5.65 -10.04
CA CYS A 11 -34.29 -5.27 -9.10
C CYS A 11 -32.97 -5.38 -9.82
N VAL A 12 -32.58 -4.34 -10.53
CA VAL A 12 -31.22 -4.12 -10.95
C VAL A 12 -30.44 -3.87 -9.67
N SER A 13 -29.97 -4.95 -9.08
CA SER A 13 -28.94 -4.90 -8.08
C SER A 13 -27.74 -4.28 -8.77
N PHE A 14 -27.58 -2.97 -8.59
CA PHE A 14 -26.28 -2.34 -8.83
C PHE A 14 -25.31 -2.99 -7.85
N VAL A 15 -24.74 -4.11 -8.27
CA VAL A 15 -23.49 -4.57 -7.69
C VAL A 15 -22.50 -3.48 -8.07
N SER A 16 -22.42 -2.48 -7.20
CA SER A 16 -21.34 -1.55 -7.18
C SER A 16 -20.11 -2.42 -6.98
N CYS A 17 -19.43 -2.77 -8.08
CA CYS A 17 -18.06 -3.24 -8.00
C CYS A 17 -17.27 -2.08 -7.42
N HIS A 18 -17.28 -2.00 -6.10
CA HIS A 18 -16.22 -1.29 -5.41
C HIS A 18 -14.96 -2.03 -5.84
N HIS A 19 -14.24 -1.41 -6.74
CA HIS A 19 -12.83 -1.72 -6.93
C HIS A 19 -12.17 -1.31 -5.61
N GLU A 20 -12.33 -2.16 -4.63
CA GLU A 20 -11.53 -2.10 -3.41
C GLU A 20 -10.11 -2.40 -3.85
N GLY A 21 -9.39 -1.32 -4.15
CA GLY A 21 -7.94 -1.41 -4.27
C GLY A 21 -7.42 -2.15 -3.05
N TYR A 22 -6.36 -2.93 -3.21
CA TYR A 22 -5.79 -3.74 -2.13
C TYR A 22 -5.77 -2.96 -0.82
N PRO A 23 -6.40 -3.49 0.26
CA PRO A 23 -6.47 -2.80 1.52
C PRO A 23 -5.04 -2.51 2.00
N SER A 24 -4.75 -1.24 2.16
CA SER A 24 -3.48 -0.80 2.74
C SER A 24 -3.62 -0.75 4.26
N MET A 25 -2.59 -1.17 4.97
CA MET A 25 -2.54 -1.13 6.44
C MET A 25 -2.58 0.29 6.97
N VAL A 26 -2.01 1.22 6.22
CA VAL A 26 -1.97 2.65 6.51
C VAL A 26 -1.80 3.42 5.20
N ARG A 27 -2.29 4.65 5.17
CA ARG A 27 -2.15 5.57 4.03
C ARG A 27 -1.49 6.86 4.50
N TYR A 28 -0.65 7.41 3.66
CA TYR A 28 0.05 8.68 3.85
C TYR A 28 -0.24 9.56 2.66
N ARG A 29 -0.97 10.65 2.88
CA ARG A 29 -1.33 11.61 1.83
C ARG A 29 -0.32 12.74 1.78
N TYR A 30 0.17 13.04 0.61
CA TYR A 30 1.08 14.14 0.32
C TYR A 30 0.38 15.15 -0.57
N SER A 31 0.62 16.45 -0.33
CA SER A 31 0.12 17.56 -1.17
C SER A 31 0.95 17.75 -2.46
N GLU A 32 1.69 16.73 -2.85
CA GLU A 32 2.58 16.74 -4.00
C GLU A 32 2.23 15.62 -4.96
N LYS A 33 2.52 15.84 -6.26
CA LYS A 33 2.32 14.81 -7.28
C LYS A 33 3.12 13.55 -7.01
N LYS A 34 2.60 12.41 -7.44
CA LYS A 34 3.25 11.10 -7.30
C LYS A 34 4.72 11.14 -7.72
N VAL A 35 5.03 11.69 -8.90
CA VAL A 35 6.40 11.71 -9.44
C VAL A 35 7.40 12.39 -8.51
N VAL A 36 6.96 13.41 -7.79
CA VAL A 36 7.79 14.15 -6.83
C VAL A 36 8.06 13.31 -5.60
N ILE A 37 7.01 12.73 -5.02
CA ILE A 37 7.12 11.89 -3.82
C ILE A 37 7.85 10.58 -4.12
N GLU A 38 7.62 9.98 -5.28
CA GLU A 38 8.31 8.76 -5.70
C GLU A 38 9.81 8.97 -5.83
N LYS A 39 10.25 10.05 -6.46
CA LYS A 39 11.67 10.41 -6.57
C LYS A 39 12.32 10.59 -5.20
N GLU A 40 11.64 11.29 -4.30
CA GLU A 40 12.11 11.50 -2.93
C GLU A 40 12.18 10.20 -2.15
N LEU A 41 11.12 9.38 -2.21
CA LEU A 41 11.06 8.08 -1.58
C LEU A 41 12.21 7.18 -2.03
N LEU A 42 12.44 7.06 -3.32
CA LEU A 42 13.54 6.27 -3.88
C LEU A 42 14.90 6.75 -3.39
N THR A 43 15.09 8.06 -3.27
CA THR A 43 16.31 8.64 -2.72
C THR A 43 16.51 8.23 -1.26
N VAL A 44 15.46 8.36 -0.44
CA VAL A 44 15.51 7.97 0.98
C VAL A 44 15.74 6.47 1.14
N LEU A 45 15.06 5.64 0.36
CA LEU A 45 15.24 4.17 0.40
C LEU A 45 16.67 3.77 0.03
N LYS A 46 17.23 4.37 -1.01
CA LYS A 46 18.61 4.10 -1.45
C LYS A 46 19.64 4.40 -0.36
N LEU A 47 19.38 5.43 0.46
CA LEU A 47 20.30 5.87 1.51
C LEU A 47 20.08 5.18 2.84
N ASN A 48 18.86 4.70 3.13
CA ASN A 48 18.43 4.32 4.47
C ASN A 48 17.87 2.91 4.61
N SER A 49 17.56 2.23 3.51
CA SER A 49 17.19 0.81 3.59
C SER A 49 18.37 -0.09 3.28
N ASP A 50 18.47 -1.17 4.02
CA ASP A 50 19.46 -2.21 3.74
C ASP A 50 19.11 -2.92 2.43
N THR A 51 20.13 -3.49 1.78
CA THR A 51 19.91 -4.33 0.60
C THR A 51 19.25 -5.64 1.01
N ILE A 52 18.13 -5.96 0.36
CA ILE A 52 17.41 -7.21 0.63
C ILE A 52 18.30 -8.42 0.33
N PRO A 53 18.52 -9.32 1.30
CA PRO A 53 19.34 -10.50 1.11
C PRO A 53 18.82 -11.43 0.01
N LEU A 54 19.74 -12.11 -0.68
CA LEU A 54 19.40 -13.07 -1.75
C LEU A 54 18.42 -14.16 -1.27
N LYS A 55 18.55 -14.61 -0.01
CA LYS A 55 17.64 -15.58 0.61
C LYS A 55 16.18 -15.18 0.55
N TRP A 56 15.88 -13.86 0.50
CA TRP A 56 14.53 -13.33 0.47
C TRP A 56 14.00 -13.04 -0.95
N LYS A 57 14.88 -13.03 -1.97
CA LYS A 57 14.49 -12.68 -3.35
C LYS A 57 13.38 -13.56 -3.91
N GLN A 58 13.31 -14.82 -3.51
CA GLN A 58 12.26 -15.75 -3.94
C GLN A 58 10.86 -15.36 -3.45
N TYR A 59 10.76 -14.61 -2.36
CA TYR A 59 9.47 -14.25 -1.75
C TYR A 59 8.82 -13.05 -2.41
N TYR A 60 9.56 -12.14 -3.04
CA TYR A 60 8.98 -10.94 -3.65
C TYR A 60 8.91 -10.96 -5.18
N LYS A 61 9.60 -11.83 -5.86
CA LYS A 61 9.40 -12.05 -7.32
C LYS A 61 7.97 -12.44 -7.70
N LYS A 62 7.19 -12.98 -6.77
CA LYS A 62 5.79 -13.39 -7.00
C LYS A 62 4.80 -12.21 -7.01
N PHE A 63 5.21 -11.03 -6.62
CA PHE A 63 4.34 -9.86 -6.45
C PHE A 63 4.67 -8.70 -7.40
N ASP A 64 5.41 -8.98 -8.45
CA ASP A 64 5.97 -8.01 -9.41
C ASP A 64 4.92 -7.38 -10.36
N PHE A 65 3.65 -7.30 -9.92
CA PHE A 65 2.56 -6.75 -10.73
C PHE A 65 2.36 -5.24 -10.59
N MET A 66 3.08 -4.59 -9.69
CA MET A 66 2.96 -3.15 -9.43
C MET A 66 4.34 -2.54 -9.21
N ASN A 67 4.47 -1.25 -9.51
CA ASN A 67 5.66 -0.44 -9.20
C ASN A 67 5.81 -0.20 -7.69
N ASP A 68 5.83 -1.29 -6.92
CA ASP A 68 5.94 -1.24 -5.48
C ASP A 68 7.39 -1.25 -5.03
N ASN A 69 7.63 -0.61 -3.91
CA ASN A 69 8.92 -0.55 -3.29
C ASN A 69 8.94 -1.48 -2.08
N TYR A 70 10.08 -2.13 -1.87
CA TYR A 70 10.34 -2.98 -0.72
C TYR A 70 11.32 -2.28 0.20
N VAL A 71 10.94 -2.15 1.47
CA VAL A 71 11.79 -1.59 2.52
C VAL A 71 12.28 -2.72 3.39
N TYR A 72 13.58 -2.98 3.38
CA TYR A 72 14.19 -3.99 4.22
C TYR A 72 14.83 -3.39 5.46
N PHE A 73 14.49 -3.97 6.60
CA PHE A 73 15.08 -3.63 7.88
C PHE A 73 15.88 -4.81 8.41
N LYS A 74 17.19 -4.66 8.45
CA LYS A 74 18.13 -5.72 8.89
C LYS A 74 18.10 -5.97 10.39
N LYS A 75 17.78 -4.95 11.19
CA LYS A 75 17.90 -5.02 12.66
C LYS A 75 16.56 -5.28 13.33
N ASN A 76 16.60 -6.03 14.41
CA ASN A 76 15.58 -6.48 15.33
C ASN A 76 14.20 -5.81 15.31
N PRO A 77 13.22 -6.46 14.75
CA PRO A 77 13.31 -7.73 14.01
C PRO A 77 13.76 -7.50 12.56
N GLU A 78 14.35 -8.54 11.91
CA GLU A 78 14.59 -8.56 10.49
C GLU A 78 13.26 -8.69 9.77
N GLU A 79 12.90 -7.70 8.94
CA GLU A 79 11.59 -7.64 8.30
C GLU A 79 11.62 -6.87 6.98
N ILE A 80 10.62 -7.10 6.14
CA ILE A 80 10.44 -6.38 4.88
C ILE A 80 9.02 -5.80 4.84
N LEU A 81 8.90 -4.54 4.42
CA LEU A 81 7.63 -3.92 4.13
C LEU A 81 7.47 -3.73 2.63
N ARG A 82 6.25 -3.95 2.12
CA ARG A 82 5.87 -3.57 0.77
C ARG A 82 5.05 -2.29 0.84
N ILE A 83 5.56 -1.26 0.19
CA ILE A 83 4.94 0.06 0.10
C ILE A 83 4.77 0.44 -1.36
N GLY A 84 3.75 1.22 -1.68
CA GLY A 84 3.51 1.66 -3.05
C GLY A 84 2.47 2.75 -3.10
N PHE A 85 2.30 3.35 -4.28
CA PHE A 85 1.32 4.41 -4.47
C PHE A 85 -0.06 3.82 -4.72
N ILE A 86 -1.07 4.39 -4.03
CA ILE A 86 -2.47 4.02 -4.18
C ILE A 86 -3.02 4.73 -5.41
N GLN A 87 -3.64 3.96 -6.30
CA GLN A 87 -4.18 4.46 -7.56
C GLN A 87 -5.66 4.77 -7.41
N PHE A 88 -6.05 5.99 -7.73
CA PHE A 88 -7.45 6.42 -7.74
C PHE A 88 -7.84 6.95 -9.12
N GLY A 89 -8.71 6.22 -9.81
CA GLY A 89 -9.20 6.60 -11.13
C GLY A 89 -8.20 6.36 -12.26
N SER A 90 -8.60 6.70 -13.50
CA SER A 90 -7.80 6.46 -14.70
C SER A 90 -6.58 7.40 -14.81
N ASN A 91 -6.68 8.61 -14.28
CA ASN A 91 -5.67 9.67 -14.40
C ASN A 91 -4.99 9.98 -13.06
N TRP A 92 -4.86 9.00 -12.20
CA TRP A 92 -4.32 9.17 -10.85
C TRP A 92 -2.90 9.75 -10.80
N GLU A 93 -2.10 9.58 -11.86
CA GLU A 93 -0.76 10.14 -11.97
C GLU A 93 -0.75 11.66 -12.20
N GLU A 94 -1.85 12.23 -12.69
CA GLU A 94 -2.01 13.66 -12.96
C GLU A 94 -2.52 14.45 -11.75
N ASN A 95 -2.93 13.75 -10.68
CA ASN A 95 -3.41 14.41 -9.48
C ASN A 95 -2.32 15.30 -8.85
N ASP A 96 -2.73 16.43 -8.29
CA ASP A 96 -1.85 17.34 -7.55
C ASP A 96 -1.50 16.85 -6.14
N TYR A 97 -1.93 15.66 -5.81
CA TYR A 97 -1.61 14.95 -4.56
C TYR A 97 -1.25 13.50 -4.85
N SER A 98 -0.67 12.83 -3.88
CA SER A 98 -0.40 11.40 -3.96
C SER A 98 -0.65 10.71 -2.62
N GLU A 99 -0.97 9.42 -2.68
CA GLU A 99 -1.13 8.60 -1.49
C GLU A 99 -0.19 7.40 -1.56
N LEU A 100 0.63 7.26 -0.51
CA LEU A 100 1.51 6.13 -0.30
C LEU A 100 0.85 5.17 0.68
N GLY A 101 0.78 3.90 0.34
CA GLY A 101 0.24 2.84 1.19
C GLY A 101 1.28 1.84 1.63
N MET A 102 1.10 1.24 2.81
CA MET A 102 1.80 0.03 3.21
C MET A 102 0.85 -1.15 3.05
N PHE A 103 1.23 -2.15 2.25
CA PHE A 103 0.33 -3.23 1.84
C PHE A 103 0.63 -4.57 2.48
N LEU A 104 1.91 -4.91 2.65
CA LEU A 104 2.33 -6.20 3.16
C LEU A 104 3.50 -6.05 4.12
N TRP A 105 3.55 -6.96 5.07
CA TRP A 105 4.65 -7.13 6.00
C TRP A 105 5.17 -8.57 5.96
N PHE A 106 6.50 -8.73 5.89
CA PHE A 106 7.20 -10.00 5.97
C PHE A 106 8.00 -10.07 7.26
N ASP A 107 7.71 -11.06 8.10
CA ASP A 107 8.33 -11.24 9.42
C ASP A 107 9.59 -12.12 9.43
N GLY A 108 10.13 -12.39 8.24
CA GLY A 108 11.23 -13.34 8.07
C GLY A 108 10.77 -14.78 7.79
N LYS A 109 9.47 -15.06 7.83
CA LYS A 109 8.90 -16.40 7.59
C LYS A 109 7.83 -16.37 6.52
N LYS A 110 6.85 -15.48 6.64
CA LYS A 110 5.74 -15.32 5.68
C LYS A 110 5.33 -13.86 5.51
N TRP A 111 4.57 -13.61 4.44
CA TRP A 111 3.92 -12.34 4.20
C TRP A 111 2.58 -12.28 4.92
N TYR A 112 2.26 -11.12 5.48
CA TYR A 112 1.01 -10.81 6.15
C TYR A 112 0.32 -9.66 5.44
N ARG A 113 -1.00 -9.76 5.32
CA ARG A 113 -1.91 -8.67 4.93
C ARG A 113 -2.45 -8.00 6.18
N ASP A 114 -3.09 -6.84 5.99
CA ASP A 114 -3.64 -6.04 7.08
C ASP A 114 -4.47 -6.85 8.10
N TYR A 115 -5.38 -7.67 7.62
CA TYR A 115 -6.29 -8.47 8.46
C TYR A 115 -5.64 -9.69 9.13
N GLU A 116 -4.40 -9.99 8.81
CA GLU A 116 -3.63 -11.11 9.38
C GLU A 116 -2.70 -10.65 10.51
N ILE A 117 -2.59 -9.34 10.75
CA ILE A 117 -1.65 -8.74 11.70
C ILE A 117 -2.42 -8.25 12.92
N ASP A 118 -1.97 -8.61 14.12
CA ASP A 118 -2.49 -8.06 15.35
C ASP A 118 -2.13 -6.56 15.49
N ASP A 119 -2.97 -5.82 16.25
CA ASP A 119 -2.85 -4.37 16.40
C ASP A 119 -1.50 -3.92 16.95
N LYS A 120 -0.89 -4.71 17.83
CA LYS A 120 0.40 -4.39 18.43
C LYS A 120 1.53 -4.43 17.38
N ASN A 121 1.58 -5.49 16.58
CA ASN A 121 2.55 -5.60 15.50
C ASN A 121 2.29 -4.56 14.42
N LYS A 122 1.02 -4.35 14.05
CA LYS A 122 0.63 -3.32 13.08
C LYS A 122 1.11 -1.93 13.51
N ALA A 123 0.84 -1.53 14.75
CA ALA A 123 1.30 -0.25 15.28
C ALA A 123 2.84 -0.14 15.29
N ARG A 124 3.53 -1.23 15.66
CA ARG A 124 4.99 -1.28 15.69
C ARG A 124 5.62 -1.07 14.32
N ILE A 125 5.16 -1.81 13.30
CA ILE A 125 5.72 -1.73 11.94
C ILE A 125 5.42 -0.39 11.27
N ILE A 126 4.22 0.16 11.48
CA ILE A 126 3.84 1.49 11.02
C ILE A 126 4.80 2.54 11.62
N LYS A 127 4.96 2.54 12.94
CA LYS A 127 5.88 3.45 13.64
C LYS A 127 7.31 3.32 13.14
N ARG A 128 7.74 2.10 12.81
CA ARG A 128 9.08 1.86 12.25
C ARG A 128 9.24 2.48 10.87
N LEU A 129 8.29 2.26 9.97
CA LEU A 129 8.29 2.88 8.64
C LEU A 129 8.35 4.41 8.74
N GLU A 130 7.50 4.99 9.60
CA GLU A 130 7.45 6.44 9.82
C GLU A 130 8.79 6.97 10.34
N LYS A 131 9.36 6.34 11.36
CA LYS A 131 10.58 6.79 12.02
C LYS A 131 11.83 6.59 11.15
N GLU A 132 11.97 5.44 10.51
CA GLU A 132 13.20 5.06 9.82
C GLU A 132 13.26 5.50 8.37
N ILE A 133 12.10 5.72 7.73
CA ILE A 133 12.00 6.09 6.31
C ILE A 133 11.28 7.42 6.13
N LEU A 134 9.98 7.50 6.47
CA LEU A 134 9.17 8.66 6.08
C LEU A 134 9.61 9.96 6.78
N SER A 135 10.12 9.89 8.00
CA SER A 135 10.66 11.06 8.71
C SER A 135 11.87 11.71 8.01
N LYS A 136 12.53 10.98 7.12
CA LYS A 136 13.70 11.45 6.36
C LYS A 136 13.32 12.06 5.02
N MET A 137 12.05 11.93 4.63
CA MET A 137 11.52 12.59 3.44
C MET A 137 11.36 14.09 3.69
N LYS A 138 11.66 14.88 2.68
CA LYS A 138 11.53 16.34 2.68
C LYS A 138 10.07 16.78 2.82
N TYR A 139 9.17 16.03 2.19
CA TYR A 139 7.75 16.37 2.13
C TYR A 139 7.00 15.79 3.33
N LYS A 140 6.07 16.57 3.87
CA LYS A 140 5.21 16.16 4.98
C LYS A 140 3.98 15.43 4.44
N TYR A 141 3.45 14.53 5.24
CA TYR A 141 2.25 13.79 4.95
C TYR A 141 1.17 14.01 6.00
N GLU A 142 -0.07 13.79 5.60
CA GLU A 142 -1.23 13.59 6.46
C GLU A 142 -1.56 12.09 6.54
N LYS A 143 -2.19 11.66 7.66
CA LYS A 143 -2.48 10.25 7.94
C LYS A 143 -3.96 10.02 8.11
#